data_4eb6154c02f4b89c4b223c12c76d4fde
#
_entry.id   4eb6154c02f4b89c4b223c12c76d4fde
#
_cell.length_a   1.000
_cell.length_b   1.000
_cell.length_c   1.000
_cell.angle_alpha   90.00
_cell.angle_beta   90.00
_cell.angle_gamma   90.00
#
_symmetry.space_group_name_H-M   'P 1'
#
loop_
_entity.id
_entity.type
_entity.pdbx_description
1 polymer ?
#
loop_
_entity_poly.entity_id
_entity_poly.type
_entity_poly.pdbx_seq_one_letter_code
_entity_poly.pdbx_strand_id
1 'polypeptide(L)'
;MNLFKKRNILYPAIEPFDTGTIKDGIHEIYYEQCGNPKGKPAVFLHGGPGGGAGKFSRRFFNPKKYRIVLFDQRGCGNSKPHACLEDNTTWHLVQDIESIREKLEIDKWLVFGGSWGSTLALAYAQKHPQCVSELVLRGIFMLREKELKWFYQYGASEIYPEAWQGFLNEIAEEDRHDLIEAYRKIFNGNNEEKKLSAAKAWSKWEASTSFINHNPDAVKDSVDAKFALAFAQIENHYFINCLLYTSPSPRDMSASRMPSSA
;
A
#
# COMPACT_ATOMS: atom_id res chain seq x y z
N MET A 1 -18.12 11.15 -36.61
CA MET A 1 -16.79 11.63 -36.22
C MET A 1 -16.60 11.24 -34.75
N ASN A 2 -15.83 10.18 -34.47
CA ASN A 2 -15.74 9.57 -33.14
C ASN A 2 -14.76 10.39 -32.26
N LEU A 3 -15.30 11.31 -31.45
CA LEU A 3 -14.56 12.30 -30.63
C LEU A 3 -13.93 11.73 -29.35
N PHE A 4 -14.11 10.41 -29.09
CA PHE A 4 -13.51 9.75 -27.93
C PHE A 4 -12.54 8.64 -28.39
N LYS A 5 -11.39 9.02 -28.95
CA LYS A 5 -10.25 8.12 -28.91
C LYS A 5 -9.98 7.80 -27.45
N LYS A 6 -10.19 6.55 -26.99
CA LYS A 6 -9.71 6.06 -25.69
C LYS A 6 -8.23 6.43 -25.60
N ARG A 7 -7.90 7.48 -24.86
CA ARG A 7 -6.49 7.75 -24.53
C ARG A 7 -6.00 6.57 -23.72
N ASN A 8 -5.03 5.85 -24.23
CA ASN A 8 -4.29 4.89 -23.41
C ASN A 8 -3.58 5.70 -22.31
N ILE A 9 -4.16 5.69 -21.12
CA ILE A 9 -3.63 6.43 -19.95
C ILE A 9 -2.34 5.78 -19.44
N LEU A 10 -2.16 4.49 -19.75
CA LEU A 10 -1.03 3.68 -19.31
C LEU A 10 -0.11 3.32 -20.48
N TYR A 11 1.17 3.17 -20.17
CA TYR A 11 2.15 2.69 -21.12
C TYR A 11 1.94 1.20 -21.42
N PRO A 12 2.54 0.67 -22.52
CA PRO A 12 2.47 -0.75 -22.84
C PRO A 12 2.98 -1.63 -21.70
N ALA A 13 2.48 -2.87 -21.64
CA ALA A 13 3.02 -3.87 -20.75
C ALA A 13 4.47 -4.20 -21.15
N ILE A 14 5.32 -4.37 -20.13
CA ILE A 14 6.74 -4.71 -20.28
C ILE A 14 7.11 -5.79 -19.26
N GLU A 15 8.13 -6.56 -19.58
CA GLU A 15 8.73 -7.52 -18.65
C GLU A 15 9.99 -6.94 -17.98
N PRO A 16 10.38 -7.43 -16.80
CA PRO A 16 11.62 -7.00 -16.17
C PRO A 16 12.84 -7.47 -16.96
N PHE A 17 13.85 -6.64 -17.01
CA PHE A 17 15.16 -7.02 -17.54
C PHE A 17 16.08 -7.59 -16.46
N ASP A 18 15.76 -7.35 -15.19
CA ASP A 18 16.50 -7.87 -14.04
C ASP A 18 15.55 -8.07 -12.86
N THR A 19 15.85 -9.10 -12.05
CA THR A 19 15.14 -9.40 -10.81
C THR A 19 16.12 -9.89 -9.75
N GLY A 20 15.82 -9.62 -8.50
CA GLY A 20 16.68 -10.06 -7.41
C GLY A 20 15.98 -10.02 -6.06
N THR A 21 16.76 -10.33 -5.03
CA THR A 21 16.34 -10.21 -3.64
C THR A 21 17.40 -9.48 -2.82
N ILE A 22 16.97 -8.81 -1.77
CA ILE A 22 17.81 -8.39 -0.65
C ILE A 22 17.40 -9.19 0.58
N LYS A 23 18.34 -9.37 1.52
CA LYS A 23 18.09 -10.07 2.78
C LYS A 23 18.27 -9.12 3.94
N ASP A 24 17.30 -9.16 4.87
CA ASP A 24 17.38 -8.49 6.15
C ASP A 24 16.73 -9.36 7.22
N GLY A 25 17.53 -9.88 8.16
CA GLY A 25 17.09 -10.85 9.15
C GLY A 25 16.47 -12.08 8.50
N ILE A 26 15.21 -12.36 8.85
CA ILE A 26 14.43 -13.47 8.29
C ILE A 26 13.79 -13.16 6.93
N HIS A 27 13.85 -11.88 6.48
CA HIS A 27 13.18 -11.44 5.28
C HIS A 27 14.06 -11.55 4.05
N GLU A 28 13.45 -12.04 2.95
CA GLU A 28 13.94 -11.93 1.58
C GLU A 28 13.00 -11.01 0.81
N ILE A 29 13.45 -9.80 0.48
CA ILE A 29 12.65 -8.79 -0.20
C ILE A 29 12.91 -8.87 -1.69
N TYR A 30 11.88 -9.22 -2.46
CA TYR A 30 11.94 -9.31 -3.92
C TYR A 30 11.88 -7.93 -4.55
N TYR A 31 12.73 -7.69 -5.56
CA TYR A 31 12.64 -6.52 -6.44
C TYR A 31 12.79 -6.92 -7.91
N GLU A 32 12.31 -6.03 -8.78
CA GLU A 32 12.49 -6.13 -10.23
C GLU A 32 12.85 -4.78 -10.84
N GLN A 33 13.56 -4.81 -11.96
CA GLN A 33 13.92 -3.65 -12.76
C GLN A 33 13.34 -3.76 -14.16
N CYS A 34 12.64 -2.71 -14.61
CA CYS A 34 11.94 -2.67 -15.89
C CYS A 34 12.32 -1.41 -16.69
N GLY A 35 12.00 -1.42 -17.99
CA GLY A 35 12.16 -0.27 -18.85
C GLY A 35 13.59 -0.06 -19.34
N ASN A 36 14.09 1.18 -19.32
CA ASN A 36 15.41 1.54 -19.82
C ASN A 36 16.48 1.44 -18.73
N PRO A 37 17.44 0.51 -18.79
CA PRO A 37 18.50 0.39 -17.77
C PRO A 37 19.35 1.67 -17.58
N LYS A 38 19.43 2.52 -18.60
CA LYS A 38 20.14 3.82 -18.58
C LYS A 38 19.18 5.00 -18.40
N GLY A 39 17.92 4.75 -18.15
CA GLY A 39 16.90 5.76 -17.96
C GLY A 39 16.97 6.42 -16.58
N LYS A 40 16.16 7.46 -16.39
CA LYS A 40 16.01 8.10 -15.09
C LYS A 40 15.47 7.09 -14.06
N PRO A 41 16.16 6.90 -12.91
CA PRO A 41 15.69 5.96 -11.90
C PRO A 41 14.34 6.41 -11.28
N ALA A 42 13.45 5.43 -11.11
CA ALA A 42 12.19 5.62 -10.42
C ALA A 42 11.85 4.37 -9.60
N VAL A 43 11.39 4.55 -8.37
CA VAL A 43 10.87 3.46 -7.52
C VAL A 43 9.36 3.60 -7.37
N PHE A 44 8.66 2.47 -7.49
CA PHE A 44 7.22 2.38 -7.25
C PHE A 44 6.95 1.68 -5.91
N LEU A 45 6.23 2.37 -5.04
CA LEU A 45 5.80 1.90 -3.72
C LEU A 45 4.32 1.52 -3.79
N HIS A 46 4.05 0.22 -3.70
CA HIS A 46 2.68 -0.30 -3.77
C HIS A 46 1.85 0.02 -2.52
N GLY A 47 0.54 -0.06 -2.67
CA GLY A 47 -0.44 0.15 -1.60
C GLY A 47 -0.73 -1.10 -0.78
N GLY A 48 -1.75 -1.01 0.00
CA GLY A 48 -2.18 -1.87 1.08
C GLY A 48 -1.95 -1.15 2.40
N PRO A 49 -0.93 -1.51 3.21
CA PRO A 49 0.24 -2.38 2.93
C PRO A 49 -0.11 -3.83 2.60
N GLY A 50 0.80 -4.55 1.96
CA GLY A 50 0.60 -5.96 1.65
C GLY A 50 0.03 -6.29 0.25
N GLY A 51 -0.24 -5.26 -0.58
CA GLY A 51 -0.81 -5.46 -1.91
C GLY A 51 0.12 -6.07 -2.96
N GLY A 52 1.43 -5.92 -2.78
CA GLY A 52 2.44 -6.35 -3.77
C GLY A 52 2.53 -5.45 -5.00
N ALA A 53 3.65 -5.52 -5.70
CA ALA A 53 3.93 -4.75 -6.90
C ALA A 53 3.58 -5.55 -8.16
N GLY A 54 2.32 -5.58 -8.54
CA GLY A 54 1.87 -6.32 -9.72
C GLY A 54 2.39 -5.75 -11.04
N LYS A 55 2.36 -6.57 -12.11
CA LYS A 55 2.78 -6.23 -13.49
C LYS A 55 2.14 -4.94 -14.02
N PHE A 56 0.94 -4.62 -13.54
CA PHE A 56 0.22 -3.40 -13.91
C PHE A 56 0.98 -2.13 -13.50
N SER A 57 1.68 -2.16 -12.38
CA SER A 57 2.42 -1.02 -11.83
C SER A 57 3.58 -0.57 -12.71
N ARG A 58 4.17 -1.46 -13.50
CA ARG A 58 5.21 -1.15 -14.49
C ARG A 58 4.74 -0.12 -15.54
N ARG A 59 3.44 -0.06 -15.78
CA ARG A 59 2.80 0.75 -16.84
C ARG A 59 2.55 2.20 -16.46
N PHE A 60 2.86 2.62 -15.25
CA PHE A 60 2.76 4.03 -14.84
C PHE A 60 3.88 4.90 -15.42
N PHE A 61 4.97 4.30 -15.87
CA PHE A 61 6.16 4.99 -16.33
C PHE A 61 6.41 4.78 -17.82
N ASN A 62 7.01 5.78 -18.48
CA ASN A 62 7.48 5.62 -19.86
C ASN A 62 8.70 4.70 -19.89
N PRO A 63 8.59 3.46 -20.44
CA PRO A 63 9.68 2.49 -20.38
C PRO A 63 10.91 2.87 -21.19
N LYS A 64 10.80 3.84 -22.11
CA LYS A 64 11.93 4.36 -22.87
C LYS A 64 12.76 5.39 -22.09
N LYS A 65 12.14 6.02 -21.07
CA LYS A 65 12.74 7.14 -20.31
C LYS A 65 13.20 6.74 -18.91
N TYR A 66 12.54 5.76 -18.29
CA TYR A 66 12.76 5.41 -16.90
C TYR A 66 13.41 4.03 -16.73
N ARG A 67 14.33 3.93 -15.78
CA ARG A 67 14.74 2.69 -15.11
C ARG A 67 13.79 2.51 -13.94
N ILE A 68 12.85 1.59 -14.07
CA ILE A 68 11.71 1.44 -13.16
C ILE A 68 12.05 0.32 -12.18
N VAL A 69 12.09 0.63 -10.89
CA VAL A 69 12.29 -0.34 -9.82
C VAL A 69 10.95 -0.55 -9.11
N LEU A 70 10.54 -1.81 -8.99
CA LEU A 70 9.42 -2.24 -8.19
C LEU A 70 9.92 -3.26 -7.16
N PHE A 71 9.32 -3.31 -6.00
CA PHE A 71 9.61 -4.36 -5.03
C PHE A 71 8.35 -4.75 -4.28
N ASP A 72 8.29 -5.99 -3.84
CA ASP A 72 7.26 -6.47 -2.95
C ASP A 72 7.70 -6.20 -1.50
N GLN A 73 6.90 -5.43 -0.75
CA GLN A 73 7.17 -5.14 0.66
C GLN A 73 7.15 -6.42 1.47
N ARG A 74 7.64 -6.37 2.72
CA ARG A 74 7.74 -7.54 3.60
C ARG A 74 6.42 -8.29 3.71
N GLY A 75 6.46 -9.60 3.64
CA GLY A 75 5.31 -10.48 3.84
C GLY A 75 4.36 -10.64 2.64
N CYS A 76 4.54 -9.90 1.54
CA CYS A 76 3.63 -9.96 0.41
C CYS A 76 4.31 -10.30 -0.92
N GLY A 77 3.50 -10.61 -1.94
CA GLY A 77 3.96 -10.90 -3.28
C GLY A 77 4.96 -12.05 -3.34
N ASN A 78 6.15 -11.78 -3.88
CA ASN A 78 7.27 -12.71 -3.98
C ASN A 78 8.25 -12.60 -2.80
N SER A 79 8.07 -11.61 -1.91
CA SER A 79 8.87 -11.48 -0.68
C SER A 79 8.51 -12.53 0.34
N LYS A 80 9.50 -12.93 1.17
CA LYS A 80 9.39 -14.02 2.15
C LYS A 80 9.87 -13.55 3.52
N PRO A 81 9.37 -14.17 4.62
CA PRO A 81 8.28 -15.16 4.69
C PRO A 81 6.93 -14.54 4.36
N HIS A 82 6.01 -15.32 3.77
CA HIS A 82 4.67 -14.86 3.39
C HIS A 82 3.81 -14.54 4.63
N ALA A 83 3.07 -13.43 4.60
CA ALA A 83 2.21 -12.91 5.68
C ALA A 83 2.97 -12.68 7.01
N CYS A 84 4.30 -12.55 6.98
CA CYS A 84 5.11 -12.34 8.17
C CYS A 84 4.96 -10.91 8.70
N LEU A 85 4.71 -10.78 10.00
CA LEU A 85 4.55 -9.51 10.71
C LEU A 85 5.76 -9.15 11.59
N GLU A 86 6.67 -10.12 11.83
CA GLU A 86 7.91 -9.88 12.57
C GLU A 86 8.79 -8.91 11.80
N ASP A 87 9.39 -7.95 12.48
CA ASP A 87 10.22 -6.89 11.88
C ASP A 87 9.61 -6.25 10.63
N ASN A 88 8.28 -6.11 10.62
CA ASN A 88 7.51 -5.56 9.52
C ASN A 88 6.82 -4.26 9.95
N THR A 89 7.59 -3.18 9.96
CA THR A 89 7.14 -1.83 10.30
C THR A 89 7.51 -0.85 9.20
N THR A 90 6.92 0.34 9.22
CA THR A 90 7.25 1.41 8.27
C THR A 90 8.76 1.67 8.17
N TRP A 91 9.47 1.64 9.30
CA TRP A 91 10.91 1.94 9.33
C TRP A 91 11.76 0.82 8.74
N HIS A 92 11.35 -0.43 8.88
CA HIS A 92 11.95 -1.55 8.17
C HIS A 92 11.75 -1.42 6.65
N LEU A 93 10.56 -1.01 6.20
CA LEU A 93 10.33 -0.77 4.77
C LEU A 93 11.15 0.41 4.23
N VAL A 94 11.33 1.48 5.02
CA VAL A 94 12.22 2.60 4.67
C VAL A 94 13.66 2.11 4.49
N GLN A 95 14.14 1.22 5.38
CA GLN A 95 15.46 0.60 5.26
C GLN A 95 15.56 -0.32 4.05
N ASP A 96 14.53 -1.11 3.75
CA ASP A 96 14.49 -1.97 2.57
C ASP A 96 14.61 -1.15 1.27
N ILE A 97 13.93 0.01 1.21
CA ILE A 97 14.03 0.94 0.08
C ILE A 97 15.48 1.42 -0.12
N GLU A 98 16.17 1.81 0.97
CA GLU A 98 17.57 2.21 0.90
C GLU A 98 18.48 1.05 0.49
N SER A 99 18.29 -0.12 1.07
CA SER A 99 19.08 -1.31 0.73
C SER A 99 18.95 -1.69 -0.75
N ILE A 100 17.75 -1.55 -1.33
CA ILE A 100 17.54 -1.76 -2.77
C ILE A 100 18.24 -0.66 -3.58
N ARG A 101 18.10 0.61 -3.18
CA ARG A 101 18.73 1.74 -3.87
C ARG A 101 20.25 1.58 -3.93
N GLU A 102 20.89 1.29 -2.80
CA GLU A 102 22.33 1.08 -2.68
C GLU A 102 22.80 -0.12 -3.48
N LYS A 103 22.10 -1.27 -3.38
CA LYS A 103 22.40 -2.47 -4.17
C LYS A 103 22.37 -2.22 -5.67
N LEU A 104 21.46 -1.34 -6.13
CA LEU A 104 21.31 -0.99 -7.54
C LEU A 104 22.18 0.18 -7.99
N GLU A 105 23.05 0.70 -7.09
CA GLU A 105 23.95 1.82 -7.33
C GLU A 105 23.20 3.06 -7.86
N ILE A 106 22.03 3.36 -7.28
CA ILE A 106 21.21 4.51 -7.64
C ILE A 106 21.48 5.64 -6.66
N ASP A 107 21.98 6.78 -7.15
CA ASP A 107 22.21 7.97 -6.32
C ASP A 107 20.89 8.58 -5.83
N LYS A 108 20.01 8.91 -6.77
CA LYS A 108 18.68 9.49 -6.52
C LYS A 108 17.65 8.89 -7.45
N TRP A 109 16.42 8.82 -6.98
CA TRP A 109 15.29 8.38 -7.80
C TRP A 109 14.02 9.21 -7.62
N LEU A 110 13.16 9.16 -8.60
CA LEU A 110 11.77 9.55 -8.47
C LEU A 110 11.07 8.50 -7.61
N VAL A 111 10.37 8.94 -6.56
CA VAL A 111 9.57 8.08 -5.69
C VAL A 111 8.10 8.25 -6.04
N PHE A 112 7.46 7.16 -6.46
CA PHE A 112 6.02 7.13 -6.78
C PHE A 112 5.31 6.23 -5.78
N GLY A 113 4.39 6.79 -5.01
CA GLY A 113 3.57 6.06 -4.04
C GLY A 113 2.08 6.28 -4.21
N GLY A 114 1.30 5.20 -4.11
CA GLY A 114 -0.16 5.27 -4.15
C GLY A 114 -0.80 4.63 -2.92
N SER A 115 -1.89 5.24 -2.37
CA SER A 115 -2.55 4.77 -1.14
C SER A 115 -1.52 4.65 0.01
N TRP A 116 -1.43 3.49 0.71
CA TRP A 116 -0.34 3.23 1.65
C TRP A 116 1.05 3.58 1.09
N GLY A 117 1.31 3.30 -0.19
CA GLY A 117 2.57 3.68 -0.83
C GLY A 117 2.86 5.17 -0.78
N SER A 118 1.83 6.05 -0.69
CA SER A 118 2.03 7.49 -0.49
C SER A 118 2.48 7.82 0.94
N THR A 119 1.97 7.09 1.94
CA THR A 119 2.43 7.18 3.33
C THR A 119 3.90 6.79 3.44
N LEU A 120 4.26 5.64 2.85
CA LEU A 120 5.63 5.13 2.83
C LEU A 120 6.57 6.07 2.06
N ALA A 121 6.12 6.63 0.92
CA ALA A 121 6.88 7.60 0.15
C ALA A 121 7.20 8.88 0.94
N LEU A 122 6.23 9.37 1.72
CA LEU A 122 6.43 10.52 2.61
C LEU A 122 7.41 10.21 3.74
N ALA A 123 7.27 9.04 4.39
CA ALA A 123 8.18 8.59 5.44
C ALA A 123 9.62 8.46 4.92
N TYR A 124 9.78 7.83 3.76
CA TYR A 124 11.06 7.68 3.10
C TYR A 124 11.67 9.04 2.71
N ALA A 125 10.91 9.92 2.07
CA ALA A 125 11.40 11.24 1.64
C ALA A 125 11.80 12.14 2.81
N GLN A 126 11.16 12.02 3.98
CA GLN A 126 11.53 12.74 5.19
C GLN A 126 12.83 12.19 5.81
N LYS A 127 13.03 10.87 5.77
CA LYS A 127 14.21 10.21 6.32
C LYS A 127 15.42 10.33 5.41
N HIS A 128 15.23 10.26 4.09
CA HIS A 128 16.28 10.26 3.06
C HIS A 128 16.05 11.32 1.97
N PRO A 129 15.90 12.62 2.33
CA PRO A 129 15.56 13.65 1.34
C PRO A 129 16.62 13.81 0.24
N GLN A 130 17.88 13.47 0.53
CA GLN A 130 18.98 13.53 -0.45
C GLN A 130 18.86 12.47 -1.54
N CYS A 131 18.12 11.38 -1.30
CA CYS A 131 17.94 10.27 -2.24
C CYS A 131 16.69 10.41 -3.12
N VAL A 132 15.89 11.46 -2.90
CA VAL A 132 14.65 11.72 -3.64
C VAL A 132 14.84 12.86 -4.62
N SER A 133 14.69 12.59 -5.92
CA SER A 133 14.73 13.62 -6.95
C SER A 133 13.36 14.25 -7.19
N GLU A 134 12.31 13.46 -7.19
CA GLU A 134 10.90 13.89 -7.28
C GLU A 134 10.01 12.95 -6.46
N LEU A 135 8.88 13.50 -6.05
CA LEU A 135 7.87 12.77 -5.30
C LEU A 135 6.53 12.83 -6.02
N VAL A 136 5.96 11.68 -6.38
CA VAL A 136 4.64 11.56 -7.00
C VAL A 136 3.74 10.77 -6.08
N LEU A 137 2.69 11.41 -5.58
CA LEU A 137 1.73 10.82 -4.65
C LEU A 137 0.34 10.71 -5.29
N ARG A 138 -0.26 9.53 -5.21
CA ARG A 138 -1.60 9.25 -5.73
C ARG A 138 -2.49 8.65 -4.66
N GLY A 139 -3.77 9.08 -4.58
CA GLY A 139 -4.68 8.58 -3.55
C GLY A 139 -4.06 8.73 -2.17
N ILE A 140 -3.67 9.97 -1.83
CA ILE A 140 -2.87 10.27 -0.63
C ILE A 140 -3.59 9.76 0.61
N PHE A 141 -2.87 8.94 1.36
CA PHE A 141 -3.28 8.37 2.63
C PHE A 141 -2.22 8.71 3.68
N MET A 142 -2.63 9.28 4.79
CA MET A 142 -1.74 9.76 5.84
C MET A 142 -1.69 8.83 7.05
N LEU A 143 -2.39 7.71 6.98
CA LEU A 143 -2.52 6.74 8.08
C LEU A 143 -2.93 7.43 9.40
N ARG A 144 -3.90 8.33 9.34
CA ARG A 144 -4.47 8.98 10.52
C ARG A 144 -5.65 8.20 11.05
N GLU A 145 -5.83 8.21 12.35
CA GLU A 145 -6.95 7.53 13.01
C GLU A 145 -8.32 7.87 12.39
N LYS A 146 -8.54 9.14 12.06
CA LYS A 146 -9.81 9.58 11.44
C LYS A 146 -10.05 8.97 10.04
N GLU A 147 -8.98 8.73 9.26
CA GLU A 147 -9.07 8.10 7.94
C GLU A 147 -9.43 6.63 8.09
N LEU A 148 -8.79 5.94 9.05
CA LEU A 148 -9.10 4.55 9.38
C LEU A 148 -10.52 4.39 9.89
N LYS A 149 -10.95 5.22 10.86
CA LYS A 149 -12.31 5.21 11.36
C LYS A 149 -13.34 5.46 10.28
N TRP A 150 -13.08 6.44 9.39
CA TRP A 150 -14.00 6.73 8.29
C TRP A 150 -14.14 5.54 7.35
N PHE A 151 -13.07 4.81 7.09
CA PHE A 151 -13.07 3.71 6.12
C PHE A 151 -13.52 2.37 6.72
N TYR A 152 -13.11 2.05 7.96
CA TYR A 152 -13.33 0.74 8.58
C TYR A 152 -14.35 0.72 9.72
N GLN A 153 -14.95 1.86 10.10
CA GLN A 153 -15.92 1.91 11.18
C GLN A 153 -17.23 2.60 10.80
N TYR A 154 -17.15 3.71 10.04
CA TYR A 154 -18.30 4.49 9.60
C TYR A 154 -17.98 5.20 8.27
N GLY A 155 -18.85 6.03 7.73
CA GLY A 155 -18.55 6.85 6.54
C GLY A 155 -18.55 6.07 5.23
N ALA A 156 -17.51 5.31 4.92
CA ALA A 156 -17.47 4.49 3.70
C ALA A 156 -18.60 3.46 3.63
N SER A 157 -19.09 2.98 4.78
CA SER A 157 -20.25 2.12 4.91
C SER A 157 -21.54 2.74 4.34
N GLU A 158 -21.69 4.06 4.46
CA GLU A 158 -22.84 4.79 3.91
C GLU A 158 -22.82 4.87 2.37
N ILE A 159 -21.60 4.83 1.79
CA ILE A 159 -21.43 4.89 0.33
C ILE A 159 -21.54 3.50 -0.29
N TYR A 160 -21.06 2.46 0.40
CA TYR A 160 -21.01 1.08 -0.08
C TYR A 160 -21.72 0.09 0.88
N PRO A 161 -23.03 0.29 1.18
CA PRO A 161 -23.71 -0.47 2.24
C PRO A 161 -23.77 -1.98 1.95
N GLU A 162 -23.88 -2.39 0.69
CA GLU A 162 -23.93 -3.81 0.32
C GLU A 162 -22.60 -4.53 0.55
N ALA A 163 -21.48 -3.89 0.16
CA ALA A 163 -20.14 -4.44 0.39
C ALA A 163 -19.80 -4.45 1.89
N TRP A 164 -20.29 -3.45 2.63
CA TRP A 164 -20.11 -3.33 4.06
C TRP A 164 -20.70 -4.50 4.86
N GLN A 165 -21.86 -5.01 4.46
CA GLN A 165 -22.47 -6.15 5.16
C GLN A 165 -21.56 -7.38 5.17
N GLY A 166 -20.88 -7.65 4.04
CA GLY A 166 -19.93 -8.75 3.97
C GLY A 166 -18.74 -8.60 4.92
N PHE A 167 -18.25 -7.37 5.09
CA PHE A 167 -17.20 -7.04 6.05
C PHE A 167 -17.70 -7.15 7.49
N LEU A 168 -18.85 -6.61 7.79
CA LEU A 168 -19.43 -6.57 9.14
C LEU A 168 -19.83 -7.96 9.67
N ASN A 169 -20.32 -8.86 8.80
CA ASN A 169 -20.83 -10.17 9.18
C ASN A 169 -19.76 -11.13 9.73
N GLU A 170 -18.48 -10.86 9.51
CA GLU A 170 -17.40 -11.64 10.13
C GLU A 170 -17.25 -11.38 11.63
N ILE A 171 -17.79 -10.27 12.13
CA ILE A 171 -17.60 -9.78 13.50
C ILE A 171 -18.89 -9.94 14.30
N ALA A 172 -18.78 -10.55 15.48
CA ALA A 172 -19.87 -10.67 16.44
C ALA A 172 -20.39 -9.27 16.86
N GLU A 173 -21.67 -9.15 17.11
CA GLU A 173 -22.33 -7.86 17.33
C GLU A 173 -21.70 -7.07 18.48
N GLU A 174 -21.34 -7.74 19.54
CA GLU A 174 -20.70 -7.17 20.73
C GLU A 174 -19.30 -6.59 20.46
N ASP A 175 -18.58 -7.08 19.45
CA ASP A 175 -17.23 -6.61 19.08
C ASP A 175 -17.24 -5.51 17.99
N ARG A 176 -18.41 -5.14 17.44
CA ARG A 176 -18.53 -4.18 16.32
C ARG A 176 -18.23 -2.73 16.68
N HIS A 177 -17.97 -2.44 17.94
CA HIS A 177 -17.60 -1.09 18.38
C HIS A 177 -16.19 -0.65 17.93
N ASP A 178 -15.31 -1.60 17.61
CA ASP A 178 -13.97 -1.36 17.01
C ASP A 178 -13.64 -2.51 16.05
N LEU A 179 -13.97 -2.32 14.77
CA LEU A 179 -13.83 -3.38 13.76
C LEU A 179 -12.37 -3.72 13.46
N ILE A 180 -11.47 -2.76 13.47
CA ILE A 180 -10.03 -3.04 13.23
C ILE A 180 -9.49 -3.94 14.34
N GLU A 181 -9.80 -3.64 15.58
CA GLU A 181 -9.40 -4.45 16.73
C GLU A 181 -10.11 -5.83 16.75
N ALA A 182 -11.39 -5.88 16.38
CA ALA A 182 -12.12 -7.13 16.27
C ALA A 182 -11.51 -8.08 15.22
N TYR A 183 -11.14 -7.55 14.06
CA TYR A 183 -10.41 -8.31 13.05
C TYR A 183 -9.02 -8.76 13.54
N ARG A 184 -8.31 -7.91 14.30
CA ARG A 184 -7.01 -8.30 14.92
C ARG A 184 -7.15 -9.52 15.83
N LYS A 185 -8.20 -9.56 16.65
CA LYS A 185 -8.46 -10.72 17.51
C LYS A 185 -8.63 -12.01 16.69
N ILE A 186 -9.32 -11.93 15.54
CA ILE A 186 -9.47 -13.07 14.64
C ILE A 186 -8.11 -13.48 14.04
N PHE A 187 -7.34 -12.52 13.54
CA PHE A 187 -6.04 -12.79 12.90
C PHE A 187 -5.01 -13.38 13.88
N ASN A 188 -5.07 -13.00 15.15
CA ASN A 188 -4.22 -13.54 16.21
C ASN A 188 -4.76 -14.84 16.84
N GLY A 189 -5.98 -15.26 16.49
CA GLY A 189 -6.58 -16.50 17.01
C GLY A 189 -5.92 -17.76 16.44
N ASN A 190 -6.43 -18.92 16.81
CA ASN A 190 -5.90 -20.22 16.35
C ASN A 190 -6.81 -20.93 15.34
N ASN A 191 -7.89 -20.30 14.91
CA ASN A 191 -8.84 -20.85 13.94
C ASN A 191 -8.48 -20.39 12.52
N GLU A 192 -7.78 -21.22 11.78
CA GLU A 192 -7.30 -20.89 10.41
C GLU A 192 -8.43 -20.68 9.41
N GLU A 193 -9.55 -21.40 9.56
CA GLU A 193 -10.73 -21.21 8.70
C GLU A 193 -11.36 -19.82 8.93
N LYS A 194 -11.52 -19.44 10.21
CA LYS A 194 -12.04 -18.12 10.58
C LYS A 194 -11.10 -16.99 10.14
N LYS A 195 -9.78 -17.16 10.27
CA LYS A 195 -8.80 -16.20 9.76
C LYS A 195 -8.93 -16.00 8.26
N LEU A 196 -9.03 -17.09 7.52
CA LEU A 196 -9.13 -17.02 6.06
C LEU A 196 -10.45 -16.38 5.61
N SER A 197 -11.57 -16.70 6.28
CA SER A 197 -12.87 -16.06 6.02
C SER A 197 -12.78 -14.56 6.26
N ALA A 198 -12.28 -14.15 7.41
CA ALA A 198 -12.10 -12.74 7.76
C ALA A 198 -11.14 -12.01 6.80
N ALA A 199 -10.04 -12.64 6.41
CA ALA A 199 -9.10 -12.07 5.46
C ALA A 199 -9.74 -11.83 4.08
N LYS A 200 -10.56 -12.77 3.60
CA LYS A 200 -11.32 -12.61 2.36
C LYS A 200 -12.35 -11.49 2.46
N ALA A 201 -13.05 -11.38 3.58
CA ALA A 201 -14.04 -10.32 3.80
C ALA A 201 -13.37 -8.93 3.82
N TRP A 202 -12.24 -8.80 4.52
CA TRP A 202 -11.41 -7.59 4.54
C TRP A 202 -10.96 -7.19 3.14
N SER A 203 -10.30 -8.10 2.42
CA SER A 203 -9.78 -7.84 1.08
C SER A 203 -10.88 -7.53 0.07
N LYS A 204 -12.05 -8.18 0.20
CA LYS A 204 -13.22 -7.89 -0.62
C LYS A 204 -13.77 -6.50 -0.36
N TRP A 205 -13.81 -6.04 0.89
CA TRP A 205 -14.20 -4.68 1.27
C TRP A 205 -13.32 -3.66 0.57
N GLU A 206 -11.99 -3.80 0.69
CA GLU A 206 -11.01 -2.95 0.03
C GLU A 206 -11.18 -2.92 -1.50
N ALA A 207 -11.28 -4.08 -2.13
CA ALA A 207 -11.44 -4.17 -3.58
C ALA A 207 -12.76 -3.56 -4.07
N SER A 208 -13.84 -3.69 -3.29
CA SER A 208 -15.17 -3.16 -3.64
C SER A 208 -15.20 -1.62 -3.59
N THR A 209 -14.37 -0.99 -2.76
CA THR A 209 -14.35 0.45 -2.52
C THR A 209 -13.23 1.19 -3.26
N SER A 210 -12.27 0.45 -3.86
CA SER A 210 -11.09 1.03 -4.51
C SER A 210 -11.33 1.55 -5.94
N PHE A 211 -12.50 1.35 -6.52
CA PHE A 211 -12.82 1.72 -7.89
C PHE A 211 -14.10 2.56 -7.95
N ILE A 212 -14.08 3.64 -8.76
CA ILE A 212 -15.28 4.45 -9.02
C ILE A 212 -16.36 3.61 -9.73
N ASN A 213 -15.94 2.81 -10.71
CA ASN A 213 -16.82 1.86 -11.38
C ASN A 213 -16.57 0.47 -10.77
N HIS A 214 -17.64 -0.26 -10.48
CA HIS A 214 -17.53 -1.63 -10.00
C HIS A 214 -16.62 -2.47 -10.89
N ASN A 215 -15.66 -3.16 -10.28
CA ASN A 215 -14.66 -4.00 -10.95
C ASN A 215 -14.75 -5.45 -10.41
N PRO A 216 -15.60 -6.31 -11.02
CA PRO A 216 -15.79 -7.68 -10.55
C PRO A 216 -14.53 -8.53 -10.57
N ASP A 217 -13.62 -8.29 -11.53
CA ASP A 217 -12.37 -9.04 -11.63
C ASP A 217 -11.44 -8.71 -10.46
N ALA A 218 -11.30 -7.43 -10.10
CA ALA A 218 -10.53 -7.02 -8.94
C ALA A 218 -11.09 -7.60 -7.63
N VAL A 219 -12.43 -7.63 -7.49
CA VAL A 219 -13.08 -8.24 -6.32
C VAL A 219 -12.84 -9.75 -6.29
N LYS A 220 -12.92 -10.43 -7.44
CA LYS A 220 -12.64 -11.87 -7.54
C LYS A 220 -11.19 -12.19 -7.19
N ASP A 221 -10.25 -11.42 -7.70
CA ASP A 221 -8.82 -11.62 -7.45
C ASP A 221 -8.45 -11.34 -5.99
N SER A 222 -9.12 -10.39 -5.35
CA SER A 222 -8.86 -10.01 -3.95
C SER A 222 -9.18 -11.11 -2.93
N VAL A 223 -10.01 -12.08 -3.28
CA VAL A 223 -10.38 -13.20 -2.39
C VAL A 223 -9.55 -14.47 -2.64
N ASP A 224 -8.50 -14.41 -3.47
CA ASP A 224 -7.49 -15.47 -3.50
C ASP A 224 -6.94 -15.71 -2.09
N ALA A 225 -6.88 -16.96 -1.67
CA ALA A 225 -6.59 -17.30 -0.28
C ALA A 225 -5.21 -16.80 0.17
N LYS A 226 -4.20 -16.96 -0.69
CA LYS A 226 -2.83 -16.55 -0.40
C LYS A 226 -2.71 -15.03 -0.34
N PHE A 227 -3.29 -14.34 -1.32
CA PHE A 227 -3.31 -12.89 -1.37
C PHE A 227 -4.06 -12.30 -0.18
N ALA A 228 -5.30 -12.73 0.04
CA ALA A 228 -6.18 -12.17 1.07
C ALA A 228 -5.57 -12.29 2.47
N LEU A 229 -4.97 -13.44 2.79
CA LEU A 229 -4.37 -13.67 4.10
C LEU A 229 -3.23 -12.69 4.38
N ALA A 230 -2.28 -12.56 3.44
CA ALA A 230 -1.16 -11.62 3.60
C ALA A 230 -1.65 -10.17 3.64
N PHE A 231 -2.51 -9.79 2.69
CA PHE A 231 -3.02 -8.43 2.55
C PHE A 231 -3.72 -7.97 3.84
N ALA A 232 -4.74 -8.73 4.29
CA ALA A 232 -5.53 -8.33 5.45
C ALA A 232 -4.74 -8.33 6.77
N GLN A 233 -3.87 -9.33 6.99
CA GLN A 233 -3.06 -9.38 8.21
C GLN A 233 -2.04 -8.26 8.28
N ILE A 234 -1.36 -7.97 7.16
CA ILE A 234 -0.36 -6.90 7.10
C ILE A 234 -1.04 -5.54 7.27
N GLU A 235 -2.15 -5.26 6.55
CA GLU A 235 -2.89 -4.02 6.72
C GLU A 235 -3.35 -3.80 8.16
N ASN A 236 -4.01 -4.79 8.74
CA ASN A 236 -4.48 -4.71 10.12
C ASN A 236 -3.34 -4.46 11.11
N HIS A 237 -2.20 -5.15 10.94
CA HIS A 237 -1.00 -4.93 11.74
C HIS A 237 -0.50 -3.47 11.66
N TYR A 238 -0.43 -2.91 10.46
CA TYR A 238 0.01 -1.53 10.27
C TYR A 238 -1.00 -0.51 10.81
N PHE A 239 -2.28 -0.75 10.65
CA PHE A 239 -3.32 0.17 11.10
C PHE A 239 -3.40 0.28 12.62
N ILE A 240 -3.02 -0.77 13.33
CA ILE A 240 -2.96 -0.77 14.78
C ILE A 240 -1.64 -0.21 15.32
N ASN A 241 -0.51 -0.57 14.68
CA ASN A 241 0.80 -0.35 15.28
C ASN A 241 1.59 0.81 14.66
N CYS A 242 1.21 1.32 13.49
CA CYS A 242 2.06 2.20 12.70
C CYS A 242 1.39 3.54 12.35
N LEU A 243 0.58 4.10 13.24
CA LEU A 243 -0.02 5.44 13.06
C LEU A 243 1.08 6.51 13.04
N LEU A 244 1.52 6.93 11.85
CA LEU A 244 2.67 7.82 11.68
C LEU A 244 2.34 9.30 11.91
N TYR A 245 1.10 9.70 11.66
CA TYR A 245 0.68 11.10 11.66
C TYR A 245 -0.46 11.35 12.64
N THR A 246 -0.35 10.82 13.86
CA THR A 246 -1.37 10.90 14.90
C THR A 246 -1.39 12.22 15.62
N SER A 247 -0.27 12.95 15.69
CA SER A 247 -0.20 14.28 16.29
C SER A 247 -0.21 15.36 15.22
N PRO A 248 -0.86 16.50 15.44
CA PRO A 248 -0.71 17.64 14.54
C PRO A 248 0.76 18.00 14.45
N SER A 249 1.29 18.12 13.24
CA SER A 249 2.63 18.61 13.01
C SER A 249 2.80 19.98 13.69
N PRO A 250 3.97 20.31 14.25
CA PRO A 250 4.25 21.67 14.71
C PRO A 250 3.95 22.75 13.66
N ARG A 251 4.00 22.38 12.35
CA ARG A 251 3.61 23.27 11.25
C ARG A 251 2.10 23.44 11.14
N ASP A 252 1.32 22.43 11.45
CA ASP A 252 -0.16 22.53 11.46
C ASP A 252 -0.63 23.39 12.64
N MET A 253 0.12 23.38 13.75
CA MET A 253 -0.11 24.26 14.91
C MET A 253 0.29 25.72 14.64
N SER A 254 1.27 25.98 13.76
CA SER A 254 1.69 27.34 13.41
C SER A 254 0.74 28.01 12.44
N ALA A 255 0.04 27.27 11.58
CA ALA A 255 -0.96 27.82 10.67
C ALA A 255 -2.19 28.41 11.39
N SER A 256 -2.47 27.98 12.63
CA SER A 256 -3.55 28.54 13.47
C SER A 256 -3.16 29.86 14.17
N ARG A 257 -1.95 30.36 13.96
CA ARG A 257 -1.42 31.60 14.57
C ARG A 257 -1.13 32.71 13.54
N MET A 258 -1.82 32.72 12.42
CA MET A 258 -1.81 33.95 11.61
C MET A 258 -2.55 35.04 12.41
N PRO A 259 -1.92 36.19 12.73
CA PRO A 259 -2.65 37.29 13.32
C PRO A 259 -3.70 37.71 12.28
N SER A 260 -4.96 37.81 12.71
CA SER A 260 -5.94 38.57 11.94
C SER A 260 -5.34 39.96 11.77
N SER A 261 -4.94 40.29 10.54
CA SER A 261 -4.58 41.65 10.18
C SER A 261 -5.81 42.53 10.43
N ALA A 262 -5.67 43.45 11.36
CA ALA A 262 -6.56 44.57 11.58
C ALA A 262 -6.59 45.45 10.33
#